data_74cba4f5ed4d95ab5e1c095d129d2862
#
_entry.id   74cba4f5ed4d95ab5e1c095d129d2862
#
_cell.length_a   1.000
_cell.length_b   1.000
_cell.length_c   1.000
_cell.angle_alpha   90.00
_cell.angle_beta   90.00
_cell.angle_gamma   90.00
#
_symmetry.space_group_name_H-M   'P 1'
#
loop_
_entity.id
_entity.type
_entity.pdbx_description
1 polymer ?
#
loop_
_entity_poly.entity_id
_entity_poly.type
_entity_poly.pdbx_seq_one_letter_code
_entity_poly.pdbx_strand_id
1 'polypeptide(L)'
;LAEYLAMPRRAKTRAKPAARAARSPGKRGVSWRQALALALSFPGVREGASYGQPALLLDGKFFSRFNQKEDALVVHAEEPLRDALLAGKPDVYFTTDHYRNYPALLVRLPHAQLSELAALYEAHFRAHATKKRVAELDARQRGRR
;
A
#
# COMPACT_ATOMS: atom_id res chain seq x y z
N LEU A 1 -6.27 -11.88 -2.97
CA LEU A 1 -6.48 -10.67 -3.76
C LEU A 1 -7.88 -10.57 -4.35
N ALA A 2 -8.48 -11.72 -4.69
CA ALA A 2 -9.86 -11.70 -5.18
C ALA A 2 -10.82 -11.16 -4.14
N GLU A 3 -10.62 -11.56 -2.90
CA GLU A 3 -11.41 -11.03 -1.80
C GLU A 3 -11.19 -9.55 -1.61
N TYR A 4 -9.96 -9.15 -1.77
CA TYR A 4 -9.59 -7.76 -1.63
C TYR A 4 -10.27 -6.91 -2.69
N LEU A 5 -10.35 -7.42 -3.91
CA LEU A 5 -11.00 -6.71 -5.00
C LEU A 5 -12.51 -6.61 -4.79
N ALA A 6 -13.10 -7.58 -4.14
CA ALA A 6 -14.53 -7.56 -3.88
C ALA A 6 -14.92 -6.58 -2.78
N MET A 7 -14.03 -6.36 -1.82
CA MET A 7 -14.34 -5.51 -0.67
C MET A 7 -14.70 -4.08 -1.03
N PRO A 8 -14.01 -3.43 -1.95
CA PRO A 8 -14.34 -2.04 -2.28
C PRO A 8 -15.78 -1.84 -2.68
N ARG A 9 -16.33 -2.78 -3.45
CA ARG A 9 -17.71 -2.66 -3.89
C ARG A 9 -18.67 -2.68 -2.72
N ARG A 10 -18.45 -3.61 -1.80
CA ARG A 10 -19.31 -3.70 -0.63
C ARG A 10 -19.21 -2.46 0.26
N ALA A 11 -18.00 -2.01 0.46
CA ALA A 11 -17.78 -0.82 1.27
C ALA A 11 -18.46 0.39 0.62
N LYS A 12 -18.44 0.43 -0.69
CA LYS A 12 -19.02 1.55 -1.40
C LYS A 12 -20.54 1.56 -1.35
N THR A 13 -21.16 0.40 -1.47
CA THR A 13 -22.62 0.33 -1.51
C THR A 13 -23.27 0.58 -0.17
N ARG A 14 -22.52 0.53 0.90
CA ARG A 14 -23.05 0.72 2.21
C ARG A 14 -22.48 1.94 2.87
N ALA A 15 -23.24 3.01 2.83
CA ALA A 15 -22.83 4.23 3.50
C ALA A 15 -22.65 4.02 4.99
N LYS A 16 -23.45 3.14 5.56
CA LYS A 16 -23.39 2.90 6.99
C LYS A 16 -22.08 2.36 7.51
N PRO A 17 -21.39 1.50 6.76
CA PRO A 17 -20.09 1.06 7.22
C PRO A 17 -19.11 2.19 7.47
N ALA A 18 -19.27 3.29 6.77
CA ALA A 18 -18.40 4.43 7.01
C ALA A 18 -18.59 4.99 8.43
N ALA A 19 -19.83 5.08 8.87
CA ALA A 19 -20.10 5.54 10.21
C ALA A 19 -19.57 4.55 11.24
N ARG A 20 -19.71 3.28 10.92
CA ARG A 20 -19.21 2.27 11.81
C ARG A 20 -17.69 2.28 11.88
N ALA A 21 -17.04 2.50 10.74
CA ALA A 21 -15.59 2.61 10.73
C ALA A 21 -15.13 3.79 11.59
N ALA A 22 -15.91 4.85 11.61
CA ALA A 22 -15.58 5.99 12.45
C ALA A 22 -15.61 5.65 13.93
N ARG A 23 -16.39 4.65 14.30
CA ARG A 23 -16.44 4.22 15.69
C ARG A 23 -15.23 3.37 16.08
N SER A 24 -14.41 3.00 15.12
CA SER A 24 -13.21 2.23 15.37
C SER A 24 -12.00 2.98 14.83
N PRO A 25 -11.67 4.12 15.43
CA PRO A 25 -10.64 5.00 14.88
C PRO A 25 -9.28 4.32 14.78
N GLY A 26 -8.99 3.35 15.63
CA GLY A 26 -7.73 2.65 15.58
C GLY A 26 -7.53 1.80 14.33
N LYS A 27 -8.62 1.54 13.59
CA LYS A 27 -8.53 0.72 12.38
C LYS A 27 -8.43 1.54 11.13
N ARG A 28 -8.53 2.85 11.24
CA ARG A 28 -8.48 3.75 10.12
C ARG A 28 -7.44 4.81 10.38
N GLY A 29 -6.78 5.20 9.30
CA GLY A 29 -5.73 6.17 9.42
C GLY A 29 -4.39 5.50 9.68
N VAL A 30 -3.45 5.76 8.78
CA VAL A 30 -2.09 5.23 8.87
C VAL A 30 -1.16 6.43 8.90
N SER A 31 -0.28 6.50 9.89
CA SER A 31 0.72 7.54 9.91
C SER A 31 1.85 7.17 8.96
N TRP A 32 2.60 8.19 8.53
CA TRP A 32 3.80 7.91 7.72
C TRP A 32 4.76 6.99 8.48
N ARG A 33 4.87 7.19 9.79
CA ARG A 33 5.74 6.35 10.60
C ARG A 33 5.33 4.89 10.57
N GLN A 34 4.01 4.63 10.63
CA GLN A 34 3.50 3.28 10.54
C GLN A 34 3.76 2.67 9.17
N ALA A 35 3.54 3.44 8.11
CA ALA A 35 3.80 2.96 6.76
C ALA A 35 5.28 2.66 6.55
N LEU A 36 6.15 3.50 7.08
CA LEU A 36 7.58 3.31 7.00
C LEU A 36 8.01 2.03 7.73
N ALA A 37 7.54 1.86 8.96
CA ALA A 37 7.88 0.68 9.74
C ALA A 37 7.39 -0.60 9.05
N LEU A 38 6.19 -0.55 8.49
CA LEU A 38 5.65 -1.69 7.78
C LEU A 38 6.50 -2.05 6.57
N ALA A 39 6.86 -1.06 5.77
CA ALA A 39 7.67 -1.31 4.58
C ALA A 39 9.04 -1.87 4.95
N LEU A 40 9.66 -1.32 5.99
CA LEU A 40 10.98 -1.76 6.43
C LEU A 40 10.96 -3.16 7.05
N SER A 41 9.79 -3.68 7.36
CA SER A 41 9.68 -5.05 7.87
C SER A 41 9.86 -6.10 6.78
N PHE A 42 9.82 -5.69 5.51
CA PHE A 42 10.05 -6.62 4.42
C PHE A 42 11.54 -6.80 4.16
N PRO A 43 11.99 -8.05 3.93
CA PRO A 43 13.44 -8.28 3.72
C PRO A 43 13.94 -7.53 2.49
N GLY A 44 15.07 -6.87 2.63
CA GLY A 44 15.69 -6.16 1.51
C GLY A 44 15.17 -4.77 1.26
N VAL A 45 14.15 -4.32 2.01
CA VAL A 45 13.64 -2.96 1.88
C VAL A 45 14.44 -2.04 2.77
N ARG A 46 14.94 -0.95 2.20
CA ARG A 46 15.78 0.02 2.89
C ARG A 46 15.44 1.43 2.46
N GLU A 47 15.76 2.38 3.32
CA GLU A 47 15.63 3.77 2.96
C GLU A 47 16.73 4.15 1.97
N GLY A 48 16.38 4.99 1.02
CA GLY A 48 17.31 5.47 0.02
C GLY A 48 16.72 6.65 -0.72
N ALA A 49 17.07 6.79 -2.00
CA ALA A 49 16.60 7.89 -2.81
C ALA A 49 16.22 7.39 -4.20
N SER A 50 15.23 8.05 -4.79
CA SER A 50 14.80 7.80 -6.16
C SER A 50 14.59 9.16 -6.80
N TYR A 51 15.31 9.42 -7.88
CA TYR A 51 15.26 10.71 -8.57
C TYR A 51 15.49 11.88 -7.62
N GLY A 52 16.45 11.72 -6.70
CA GLY A 52 16.79 12.78 -5.77
C GLY A 52 15.83 12.97 -4.61
N GLN A 53 14.81 12.14 -4.49
CA GLN A 53 13.82 12.22 -3.42
C GLN A 53 13.94 11.02 -2.49
N PRO A 54 13.68 11.20 -1.18
CA PRO A 54 13.68 10.05 -0.27
C PRO A 54 12.69 8.99 -0.73
N ALA A 55 13.11 7.75 -0.66
CA ALA A 55 12.28 6.64 -1.09
C ALA A 55 12.68 5.38 -0.34
N LEU A 56 11.79 4.39 -0.39
CA LEU A 56 12.06 3.06 0.10
C LEU A 56 12.37 2.18 -1.08
N LEU A 57 13.44 1.42 -0.99
CA LEU A 57 13.93 0.61 -2.10
C LEU A 57 14.00 -0.85 -1.69
N LEU A 58 13.58 -1.73 -2.59
CA LEU A 58 13.72 -3.18 -2.43
C LEU A 58 14.91 -3.60 -3.27
N ASP A 59 16.01 -3.92 -2.61
CA ASP A 59 17.26 -4.29 -3.28
C ASP A 59 17.63 -3.31 -4.39
N GLY A 60 17.51 -2.02 -4.07
CA GLY A 60 17.89 -0.95 -4.98
C GLY A 60 16.79 -0.49 -5.94
N LYS A 61 15.64 -1.17 -5.95
CA LYS A 61 14.54 -0.81 -6.83
C LYS A 61 13.43 -0.14 -6.06
N PHE A 62 12.70 0.76 -6.71
CA PHE A 62 11.62 1.49 -6.05
C PHE A 62 10.62 0.55 -5.38
N PHE A 63 10.29 0.83 -4.13
CA PHE A 63 9.28 0.09 -3.39
C PHE A 63 8.13 1.00 -2.99
N SER A 64 8.42 2.14 -2.38
CA SER A 64 7.39 3.09 -1.95
C SER A 64 8.06 4.41 -1.61
N ARG A 65 7.27 5.49 -1.56
CA ARG A 65 7.76 6.75 -1.04
C ARG A 65 6.60 7.64 -0.64
N PHE A 66 6.85 8.55 0.30
CA PHE A 66 5.87 9.56 0.65
C PHE A 66 6.06 10.77 -0.26
N ASN A 67 4.99 11.16 -0.93
CA ASN A 67 5.01 12.32 -1.81
C ASN A 67 4.46 13.51 -1.04
N GLN A 68 5.36 14.42 -0.63
CA GLN A 68 4.96 15.55 0.18
C GLN A 68 4.05 16.51 -0.56
N LYS A 69 4.27 16.67 -1.85
CA LYS A 69 3.46 17.58 -2.65
C LYS A 69 2.00 17.13 -2.67
N GLU A 70 1.77 15.86 -2.77
CA GLU A 70 0.42 15.31 -2.81
C GLU A 70 -0.09 14.90 -1.43
N ASP A 71 0.77 14.96 -0.43
CA ASP A 71 0.45 14.50 0.93
C ASP A 71 -0.10 13.07 0.89
N ALA A 72 0.60 12.21 0.17
CA ALA A 72 0.14 10.85 -0.07
C ALA A 72 1.31 9.88 -0.21
N LEU A 73 1.04 8.63 0.06
CA LEU A 73 2.01 7.56 -0.11
C LEU A 73 1.89 7.00 -1.52
N VAL A 74 3.01 6.82 -2.20
CA VAL A 74 3.05 6.19 -3.52
C VAL A 74 3.33 4.72 -3.33
N VAL A 75 2.45 3.88 -3.84
CA VAL A 75 2.61 2.43 -3.79
C VAL A 75 2.45 1.84 -5.18
N HIS A 76 3.06 0.69 -5.38
CA HIS A 76 2.93 -0.05 -6.64
C HIS A 76 1.61 -0.82 -6.65
N ALA A 77 0.88 -0.73 -7.74
CA ALA A 77 -0.30 -1.55 -7.94
C ALA A 77 -0.55 -1.68 -9.44
N GLU A 78 -0.69 -2.89 -9.90
CA GLU A 78 -0.96 -3.15 -11.31
C GLU A 78 -2.44 -3.44 -11.51
N GLU A 79 -2.87 -3.34 -12.76
CA GLU A 79 -4.23 -3.67 -13.09
C GLU A 79 -4.42 -5.19 -13.09
N PRO A 80 -5.60 -5.68 -12.75
CA PRO A 80 -6.84 -4.92 -12.50
C PRO A 80 -7.01 -4.38 -11.08
N LEU A 81 -6.10 -4.72 -10.18
CA LEU A 81 -6.21 -4.26 -8.78
C LEU A 81 -6.21 -2.74 -8.69
N ARG A 82 -5.32 -2.10 -9.45
CA ARG A 82 -5.22 -0.64 -9.45
C ARG A 82 -6.55 0.01 -9.79
N ASP A 83 -7.17 -0.45 -10.87
CA ASP A 83 -8.45 0.13 -11.30
C ASP A 83 -9.56 -0.14 -10.30
N ALA A 84 -9.56 -1.33 -9.72
CA ALA A 84 -10.58 -1.68 -8.73
C ALA A 84 -10.49 -0.79 -7.50
N LEU A 85 -9.29 -0.48 -7.03
CA LEU A 85 -9.12 0.38 -5.86
C LEU A 85 -9.49 1.82 -6.18
N LEU A 86 -9.12 2.31 -7.36
CA LEU A 86 -9.49 3.66 -7.76
C LEU A 86 -10.99 3.84 -7.83
N ALA A 87 -11.69 2.84 -8.36
CA ALA A 87 -13.14 2.91 -8.50
C ALA A 87 -13.87 2.64 -7.19
N GLY A 88 -13.35 1.72 -6.40
CA GLY A 88 -14.05 1.25 -5.21
C GLY A 88 -13.79 2.09 -3.96
N LYS A 89 -12.62 2.69 -3.85
CA LYS A 89 -12.25 3.48 -2.67
C LYS A 89 -11.59 4.80 -3.07
N PRO A 90 -12.31 5.67 -3.77
CA PRO A 90 -11.71 6.91 -4.25
C PRO A 90 -11.35 7.90 -3.13
N ASP A 91 -11.89 7.71 -1.93
CA ASP A 91 -11.50 8.52 -0.79
C ASP A 91 -10.14 8.11 -0.23
N VAL A 92 -9.68 6.93 -0.55
CA VAL A 92 -8.39 6.42 -0.07
C VAL A 92 -7.34 6.47 -1.18
N TYR A 93 -7.70 6.02 -2.37
CA TYR A 93 -6.74 5.85 -3.48
C TYR A 93 -7.06 6.81 -4.61
N PHE A 94 -6.01 7.39 -5.17
CA PHE A 94 -6.17 8.29 -6.30
C PHE A 94 -4.92 8.25 -7.18
N THR A 95 -4.98 8.94 -8.30
CA THR A 95 -3.83 9.09 -9.17
C THR A 95 -3.75 10.54 -9.64
N THR A 96 -2.61 10.90 -10.22
CA THR A 96 -2.42 12.22 -10.79
C THR A 96 -1.95 12.05 -12.23
N ASP A 97 -1.88 13.15 -12.97
CA ASP A 97 -1.38 13.11 -14.34
C ASP A 97 0.01 12.49 -14.42
N HIS A 98 0.84 12.79 -13.44
CA HIS A 98 2.20 12.25 -13.39
C HIS A 98 2.20 10.73 -13.30
N TYR A 99 1.28 10.16 -12.51
CA TYR A 99 1.27 8.72 -12.23
C TYR A 99 0.27 7.94 -13.09
N ARG A 100 -0.48 8.61 -13.93
CA ARG A 100 -1.58 7.97 -14.67
C ARG A 100 -1.12 6.76 -15.47
N ASN A 101 0.05 6.84 -16.07
CA ASN A 101 0.54 5.79 -16.94
C ASN A 101 1.52 4.83 -16.25
N TYR A 102 1.60 4.89 -14.93
CA TYR A 102 2.46 4.00 -14.16
C TYR A 102 1.63 3.04 -13.33
N PRO A 103 2.16 1.85 -13.04
CA PRO A 103 1.48 0.90 -12.15
C PRO A 103 1.62 1.35 -10.71
N ALA A 104 1.01 2.48 -10.39
CA ALA A 104 1.16 3.13 -9.09
C ALA A 104 -0.16 3.74 -8.65
N LEU A 105 -0.32 3.82 -7.34
CA LEU A 105 -1.44 4.50 -6.70
C LEU A 105 -0.88 5.46 -5.67
N LEU A 106 -1.64 6.52 -5.41
CA LEU A 106 -1.39 7.36 -4.27
C LEU A 106 -2.41 7.03 -3.19
N VAL A 107 -1.96 6.98 -1.96
CA VAL A 107 -2.76 6.57 -0.81
C VAL A 107 -2.88 7.74 0.16
N ARG A 108 -4.12 8.14 0.45
CA ARG A 108 -4.37 9.12 1.49
C ARG A 108 -4.31 8.41 2.83
N LEU A 109 -3.16 8.51 3.48
CA LEU A 109 -2.90 7.76 4.70
C LEU A 109 -3.95 7.98 5.80
N PRO A 110 -4.48 9.19 6.02
CA PRO A 110 -5.49 9.35 7.06
C PRO A 110 -6.75 8.54 6.84
N HIS A 111 -7.02 8.12 5.62
CA HIS A 111 -8.21 7.33 5.31
C HIS A 111 -7.90 5.87 5.07
N ALA A 112 -6.64 5.50 5.10
CA ALA A 112 -6.20 4.15 4.76
C ALA A 112 -6.32 3.21 5.95
N GLN A 113 -6.28 1.91 5.65
CA GLN A 113 -6.20 0.87 6.67
C GLN A 113 -4.85 0.18 6.56
N LEU A 114 -4.23 -0.05 7.70
CA LEU A 114 -2.91 -0.64 7.73
C LEU A 114 -2.89 -2.03 7.10
N SER A 115 -3.94 -2.80 7.31
CA SER A 115 -4.03 -4.15 6.75
C SER A 115 -4.08 -4.13 5.22
N GLU A 116 -4.74 -3.13 4.63
CA GLU A 116 -4.79 -3.01 3.18
C GLU A 116 -3.43 -2.58 2.64
N LEU A 117 -2.77 -1.67 3.33
CA LEU A 117 -1.44 -1.25 2.92
C LEU A 117 -0.47 -2.42 2.99
N ALA A 118 -0.59 -3.23 4.03
CA ALA A 118 0.25 -4.43 4.15
C ALA A 118 0.03 -5.38 2.99
N ALA A 119 -1.22 -5.55 2.56
CA ALA A 119 -1.53 -6.42 1.43
C ALA A 119 -0.93 -5.87 0.13
N LEU A 120 -0.99 -4.56 -0.07
CA LEU A 120 -0.41 -3.93 -1.25
C LEU A 120 1.11 -4.09 -1.27
N TYR A 121 1.75 -3.86 -0.14
CA TYR A 121 3.19 -4.02 -0.04
C TYR A 121 3.59 -5.48 -0.27
N GLU A 122 2.86 -6.41 0.31
CA GLU A 122 3.19 -7.82 0.14
C GLU A 122 3.01 -8.27 -1.31
N ALA A 123 1.95 -7.81 -1.96
CA ALA A 123 1.74 -8.15 -3.37
C ALA A 123 2.88 -7.64 -4.25
N HIS A 124 3.30 -6.40 -4.01
CA HIS A 124 4.44 -5.82 -4.73
C HIS A 124 5.71 -6.61 -4.45
N PHE A 125 5.95 -6.90 -3.19
CA PHE A 125 7.14 -7.63 -2.78
C PHE A 125 7.19 -9.01 -3.46
N ARG A 126 6.10 -9.76 -3.41
CA ARG A 126 6.09 -11.11 -3.97
C ARG A 126 6.23 -11.12 -5.49
N ALA A 127 5.77 -10.06 -6.14
CA ALA A 127 5.86 -9.96 -7.60
C ALA A 127 7.26 -9.57 -8.07
N HIS A 128 8.01 -8.83 -7.27
CA HIS A 128 9.26 -8.22 -7.74
C HIS A 128 10.51 -8.60 -6.96
N ALA A 129 10.37 -9.20 -5.78
CA ALA A 129 11.52 -9.62 -5.00
C ALA A 129 12.13 -10.89 -5.57
N THR A 130 13.40 -11.12 -5.25
CA THR A 130 14.06 -12.36 -5.63
C THR A 130 13.46 -13.54 -4.86
N LYS A 131 13.67 -14.74 -5.37
CA LYS A 131 13.20 -15.94 -4.68
C LYS A 131 13.78 -16.05 -3.28
N LYS A 132 15.02 -15.62 -3.11
CA LYS A 132 15.66 -15.60 -1.81
C LYS A 132 14.92 -14.70 -0.84
N ARG A 133 14.57 -13.49 -1.29
CA ARG A 133 13.83 -12.56 -0.44
C ARG A 133 12.44 -13.07 -0.09
N VAL A 134 11.76 -13.68 -1.06
CA VAL A 134 10.45 -14.24 -0.79
C VAL A 134 10.56 -15.35 0.26
N ALA A 135 11.58 -16.20 0.14
CA ALA A 135 11.81 -17.25 1.14
C ALA A 135 12.08 -16.66 2.53
N GLU A 136 12.81 -15.54 2.59
CA GLU A 136 13.06 -14.87 3.86
C GLU A 136 11.78 -14.34 4.48
N LEU A 137 10.89 -13.78 3.65
CA LEU A 137 9.60 -13.31 4.15
C LEU A 137 8.76 -14.47 4.67
N ASP A 138 8.70 -15.56 3.91
CA ASP A 138 7.93 -16.73 4.32
C ASP A 138 8.45 -17.29 5.64
N ALA A 139 9.77 -17.32 5.81
CA ALA A 139 10.35 -17.78 7.07
C ALA A 139 9.96 -16.88 8.24
N ARG A 140 9.96 -15.57 8.03
CA ARG A 140 9.56 -14.63 9.08
C ARG A 140 8.10 -14.81 9.44
N GLN A 141 7.25 -15.02 8.44
CA GLN A 141 5.82 -15.20 8.70
C GLN A 141 5.55 -16.49 9.45
N ARG A 142 6.27 -17.56 9.12
CA ARG A 142 6.15 -18.81 9.87
C ARG A 142 6.60 -18.66 11.32
N GLY A 143 7.65 -17.87 11.54
CA GLY A 143 8.17 -17.67 12.89
C GLY A 143 7.26 -16.88 13.79
N ARG A 144 6.26 -16.20 13.23
CA ARG A 144 5.33 -15.40 14.03
C ARG A 144 4.11 -16.16 14.50
N ARG A 145 3.97 -17.41 14.08
CA ARG A 145 2.80 -18.23 14.46
C ARG A 145 2.99 -18.98 15.75
#